data_f925bb19cbd06c47c21c842f9a661577
#
_entry.id   f925bb19cbd06c47c21c842f9a661577
#
_cell.length_a   1.000
_cell.length_b   1.000
_cell.length_c   1.000
_cell.angle_alpha   90.00
_cell.angle_beta   90.00
_cell.angle_gamma   90.00
#
_symmetry.space_group_name_H-M   'P 1'
#
loop_
_entity.id
_entity.type
_entity.pdbx_description
1 polymer ?
#
loop_
_entity_poly.entity_id
_entity_poly.type
_entity_poly.pdbx_seq_one_letter_code
_entity_poly.pdbx_strand_id
1 'polypeptide(L)'
;MSPKILPGTPAPLGATSGPHGTNFAVSSAGEQVTLCLFDADGAEERLVLPERDGDVWHGLVPGVEPGQLYGFRVDGPYDPAGGLRYNPAKLLLDPYARAIEGQVRFGPELLGHATDNPSAPSPLDSADHMPRGVVLASAPAPTASRPQHALADSIIYEVHLRGFTAAHPDVPPQLRGTYAGLAHEAALNHLVRLGVTAVELLPVHQNVPEEFLIRRGLTNYWGYNTIGFFAPHAGYSAAARA
;
A
#
# COMPACT_ATOMS: atom_id res chain seq x y z
N MET A 1 -14.36 -19.25 17.10
CA MET A 1 -14.55 -20.05 15.86
C MET A 1 -13.80 -19.33 14.78
N SER A 2 -12.82 -19.99 14.12
CA SER A 2 -12.12 -19.37 12.99
C SER A 2 -13.13 -18.97 11.91
N PRO A 3 -13.02 -17.79 11.28
CA PRO A 3 -13.90 -17.39 10.22
C PRO A 3 -13.83 -18.41 9.09
N LYS A 4 -14.99 -18.84 8.62
CA LYS A 4 -15.06 -19.77 7.49
C LYS A 4 -14.86 -18.97 6.21
N ILE A 5 -13.73 -19.17 5.53
CA ILE A 5 -13.53 -18.60 4.20
C ILE A 5 -14.44 -19.31 3.19
N LEU A 6 -15.07 -18.54 2.33
CA LEU A 6 -16.00 -19.01 1.29
C LEU A 6 -15.39 -18.77 -0.09
N PRO A 7 -15.88 -19.43 -1.15
CA PRO A 7 -15.58 -19.03 -2.52
C PRO A 7 -15.84 -17.53 -2.72
N GLY A 8 -14.88 -16.88 -3.38
CA GLY A 8 -14.96 -15.45 -3.67
C GLY A 8 -15.05 -15.19 -5.17
N THR A 9 -14.59 -14.01 -5.58
CA THR A 9 -14.48 -13.62 -6.99
C THR A 9 -13.04 -13.24 -7.33
N PRO A 10 -12.55 -13.58 -8.55
CA PRO A 10 -11.17 -13.28 -8.94
C PRO A 10 -10.93 -11.79 -9.26
N ALA A 11 -11.98 -10.97 -9.33
CA ALA A 11 -11.91 -9.55 -9.65
C ALA A 11 -12.90 -8.73 -8.81
N PRO A 12 -12.54 -7.48 -8.48
CA PRO A 12 -11.23 -6.84 -8.73
C PRO A 12 -10.13 -7.42 -7.82
N LEU A 13 -8.86 -7.26 -8.20
CA LEU A 13 -7.73 -7.60 -7.33
C LEU A 13 -7.68 -6.68 -6.10
N GLY A 14 -7.13 -7.19 -5.01
CA GLY A 14 -7.11 -6.52 -3.72
C GLY A 14 -8.23 -6.95 -2.78
N ALA A 15 -8.44 -6.18 -1.72
CA ALA A 15 -9.53 -6.37 -0.76
C ALA A 15 -10.76 -5.53 -1.15
N THR A 16 -11.89 -6.18 -1.33
CA THR A 16 -13.16 -5.55 -1.70
C THR A 16 -14.21 -5.83 -0.62
N SER A 17 -14.52 -4.82 0.18
CA SER A 17 -15.54 -4.88 1.23
C SER A 17 -16.95 -4.83 0.64
N GLY A 18 -17.84 -5.65 1.17
CA GLY A 18 -19.26 -5.73 0.80
C GLY A 18 -20.16 -6.11 1.97
N PRO A 19 -21.48 -6.24 1.74
CA PRO A 19 -22.45 -6.49 2.82
C PRO A 19 -22.32 -7.87 3.49
N HIS A 20 -21.62 -8.79 2.86
CA HIS A 20 -21.44 -10.15 3.37
C HIS A 20 -20.04 -10.44 3.92
N GLY A 21 -19.15 -9.43 3.97
CA GLY A 21 -17.76 -9.54 4.34
C GLY A 21 -16.83 -8.95 3.28
N THR A 22 -15.57 -9.35 3.30
CA THR A 22 -14.56 -8.85 2.37
C THR A 22 -14.07 -9.97 1.46
N ASN A 23 -14.10 -9.70 0.15
CA ASN A 23 -13.45 -10.54 -0.87
C ASN A 23 -12.00 -10.13 -1.01
N PHE A 24 -11.10 -11.12 -0.99
CA PHE A 24 -9.68 -10.95 -1.25
C PHE A 24 -9.32 -11.65 -2.54
N ALA A 25 -8.59 -10.98 -3.42
CA ALA A 25 -8.12 -11.54 -4.68
C ALA A 25 -6.69 -11.07 -4.96
N VAL A 26 -5.78 -12.00 -5.21
CA VAL A 26 -4.36 -11.70 -5.47
C VAL A 26 -3.80 -12.63 -6.54
N SER A 27 -3.01 -12.08 -7.45
CA SER A 27 -2.32 -12.87 -8.49
C SER A 27 -1.02 -13.44 -7.93
N SER A 28 -0.86 -14.76 -8.06
CA SER A 28 0.37 -15.46 -7.68
C SER A 28 0.49 -16.78 -8.41
N ALA A 29 1.69 -17.07 -8.93
CA ALA A 29 2.05 -18.36 -9.49
C ALA A 29 2.46 -19.39 -8.43
N GLY A 30 2.38 -19.07 -7.13
CA GLY A 30 2.66 -19.99 -6.03
C GLY A 30 1.72 -21.19 -5.99
N GLU A 31 2.07 -22.19 -5.22
CA GLU A 31 1.29 -23.42 -5.06
C GLU A 31 0.15 -23.26 -4.06
N GLN A 32 0.31 -22.35 -3.10
CA GLN A 32 -0.70 -21.99 -2.12
C GLN A 32 -0.56 -20.52 -1.72
N VAL A 33 -1.69 -19.83 -1.58
CA VAL A 33 -1.75 -18.48 -1.01
C VAL A 33 -2.57 -18.50 0.27
N THR A 34 -1.99 -17.96 1.33
CA THR A 34 -2.60 -17.82 2.65
C THR A 34 -2.87 -16.33 2.90
N LEU A 35 -4.13 -15.99 3.12
CA LEU A 35 -4.54 -14.70 3.66
C LEU A 35 -4.22 -14.67 5.16
N CYS A 36 -3.58 -13.60 5.61
CA CYS A 36 -3.26 -13.34 7.00
C CYS A 36 -4.09 -12.15 7.47
N LEU A 37 -4.93 -12.35 8.48
CA LEU A 37 -5.70 -11.30 9.15
C LEU A 37 -5.07 -11.02 10.51
N PHE A 38 -5.01 -9.75 10.90
CA PHE A 38 -4.41 -9.34 12.16
C PHE A 38 -5.45 -8.66 13.04
N ASP A 39 -5.52 -9.05 14.29
CA ASP A 39 -6.36 -8.39 15.29
C ASP A 39 -5.69 -7.13 15.88
N ALA A 40 -6.36 -6.48 16.81
CA ALA A 40 -5.87 -5.26 17.46
C ALA A 40 -4.60 -5.49 18.30
N ASP A 41 -4.36 -6.70 18.77
CA ASP A 41 -3.18 -7.09 19.55
C ASP A 41 -2.04 -7.55 18.63
N GLY A 42 -2.29 -7.61 17.32
CA GLY A 42 -1.34 -8.04 16.30
C GLY A 42 -1.25 -9.56 16.11
N ALA A 43 -2.14 -10.34 16.73
CA ALA A 43 -2.19 -11.78 16.51
C ALA A 43 -2.65 -12.09 15.08
N GLU A 44 -1.95 -13.05 14.45
CA GLU A 44 -2.17 -13.44 13.05
C GLU A 44 -3.09 -14.65 12.96
N GLU A 45 -4.21 -14.51 12.24
CA GLU A 45 -5.04 -15.61 11.79
C GLU A 45 -4.76 -15.91 10.33
N ARG A 46 -4.54 -17.19 10.00
CA ARG A 46 -4.14 -17.67 8.67
C ARG A 46 -5.26 -18.45 8.01
N LEU A 47 -5.69 -18.02 6.83
CA LEU A 47 -6.75 -18.61 6.03
C LEU A 47 -6.23 -18.94 4.63
N VAL A 48 -6.19 -20.21 4.26
CA VAL A 48 -5.82 -20.58 2.89
C VAL A 48 -6.93 -20.15 1.94
N LEU A 49 -6.57 -19.42 0.87
CA LEU A 49 -7.53 -19.01 -0.16
C LEU A 49 -8.05 -20.27 -0.90
N PRO A 50 -9.38 -20.49 -0.94
CA PRO A 50 -9.94 -21.75 -1.39
C PRO A 50 -10.05 -21.89 -2.91
N GLU A 51 -10.08 -20.78 -3.63
CA GLU A 51 -10.36 -20.73 -5.06
C GLU A 51 -9.20 -20.12 -5.84
N ARG A 52 -9.03 -20.62 -7.08
CA ARG A 52 -8.02 -20.13 -8.02
C ARG A 52 -8.61 -20.10 -9.44
N ASP A 53 -8.52 -18.93 -10.09
CA ASP A 53 -8.87 -18.72 -11.49
C ASP A 53 -7.63 -18.22 -12.26
N GLY A 54 -7.04 -19.09 -13.08
CA GLY A 54 -5.71 -18.86 -13.64
C GLY A 54 -4.67 -18.70 -12.54
N ASP A 55 -4.04 -17.54 -12.47
CA ASP A 55 -3.08 -17.19 -11.42
C ASP A 55 -3.69 -16.31 -10.31
N VAL A 56 -4.99 -16.09 -10.31
CA VAL A 56 -5.67 -15.30 -9.29
C VAL A 56 -6.26 -16.21 -8.21
N TRP A 57 -5.71 -16.11 -7.02
CA TRP A 57 -6.24 -16.74 -5.80
C TRP A 57 -7.26 -15.83 -5.15
N HIS A 58 -8.41 -16.38 -4.72
CA HIS A 58 -9.44 -15.55 -4.12
C HIS A 58 -10.29 -16.30 -3.09
N GLY A 59 -10.95 -15.52 -2.23
CA GLY A 59 -11.87 -15.99 -1.21
C GLY A 59 -12.63 -14.85 -0.55
N LEU A 60 -13.87 -15.15 -0.14
CA LEU A 60 -14.71 -14.25 0.65
C LEU A 60 -14.61 -14.63 2.13
N VAL A 61 -14.28 -13.67 2.99
CA VAL A 61 -14.26 -13.87 4.44
C VAL A 61 -15.44 -13.13 5.06
N PRO A 62 -16.49 -13.86 5.52
CA PRO A 62 -17.64 -13.25 6.18
C PRO A 62 -17.22 -12.51 7.46
N GLY A 63 -17.86 -11.37 7.72
CA GLY A 63 -17.63 -10.59 8.93
C GLY A 63 -16.33 -9.77 8.95
N VAL A 64 -15.49 -9.86 7.92
CA VAL A 64 -14.35 -8.95 7.78
C VAL A 64 -14.84 -7.61 7.23
N GLU A 65 -14.61 -6.56 8.02
CA GLU A 65 -15.11 -5.20 7.78
C GLU A 65 -13.96 -4.23 7.46
N PRO A 66 -14.27 -3.01 6.97
CA PRO A 66 -13.29 -1.94 6.83
C PRO A 66 -12.54 -1.67 8.15
N GLY A 67 -11.22 -1.46 8.03
CA GLY A 67 -10.29 -1.32 9.14
C GLY A 67 -9.48 -2.59 9.43
N GLN A 68 -9.90 -3.75 8.92
CA GLN A 68 -9.16 -5.00 9.09
C GLN A 68 -7.78 -4.90 8.46
N LEU A 69 -6.75 -5.24 9.25
CA LEU A 69 -5.36 -5.35 8.79
C LEU A 69 -5.13 -6.73 8.18
N TYR A 70 -4.43 -6.76 7.03
CA TYR A 70 -4.19 -8.01 6.32
C TYR A 70 -2.88 -8.01 5.52
N GLY A 71 -2.47 -9.21 5.11
CA GLY A 71 -1.40 -9.47 4.16
C GLY A 71 -1.51 -10.88 3.62
N PHE A 72 -0.50 -11.31 2.86
CA PHE A 72 -0.48 -12.64 2.28
C PHE A 72 0.81 -13.37 2.59
N ARG A 73 0.74 -14.71 2.60
CA ARG A 73 1.91 -15.58 2.56
C ARG A 73 1.75 -16.52 1.38
N VAL A 74 2.83 -16.79 0.69
CA VAL A 74 2.80 -17.63 -0.51
C VAL A 74 3.78 -18.78 -0.34
N ASP A 75 3.27 -20.00 -0.54
CA ASP A 75 4.07 -21.22 -0.56
C ASP A 75 4.34 -21.66 -2.01
N GLY A 76 5.45 -22.35 -2.21
CA GLY A 76 5.91 -22.82 -3.51
C GLY A 76 7.39 -23.14 -3.52
N PRO A 77 7.96 -23.47 -4.69
CA PRO A 77 9.35 -23.84 -4.82
C PRO A 77 10.31 -22.72 -4.42
N TYR A 78 11.38 -23.06 -3.70
CA TYR A 78 12.49 -22.17 -3.42
C TYR A 78 13.71 -22.58 -4.26
N ASP A 79 13.85 -21.99 -5.44
CA ASP A 79 14.96 -22.15 -6.38
C ASP A 79 15.44 -20.78 -6.87
N PRO A 80 16.32 -20.11 -6.10
CA PRO A 80 16.83 -18.79 -6.47
C PRO A 80 17.53 -18.73 -7.83
N ALA A 81 18.16 -19.83 -8.27
CA ALA A 81 18.84 -19.92 -9.55
C ALA A 81 17.83 -19.91 -10.71
N GLY A 82 16.68 -20.58 -10.53
CA GLY A 82 15.54 -20.55 -11.43
C GLY A 82 14.62 -19.33 -11.26
N GLY A 83 14.96 -18.39 -10.36
CA GLY A 83 14.15 -17.18 -10.12
C GLY A 83 12.99 -17.38 -9.12
N LEU A 84 12.80 -18.57 -8.57
CA LEU A 84 11.72 -18.89 -7.64
C LEU A 84 12.17 -18.67 -6.19
N ARG A 85 11.42 -17.86 -5.42
CA ARG A 85 11.77 -17.50 -4.03
C ARG A 85 10.55 -17.50 -3.11
N TYR A 86 9.65 -18.47 -3.29
CA TYR A 86 8.49 -18.58 -2.40
C TYR A 86 8.95 -18.94 -0.99
N ASN A 87 8.42 -18.23 -0.01
CA ASN A 87 8.77 -18.45 1.39
C ASN A 87 7.59 -18.06 2.29
N PRO A 88 6.82 -19.02 2.83
CA PRO A 88 5.66 -18.75 3.68
C PRO A 88 6.00 -18.10 5.03
N ALA A 89 7.28 -18.05 5.42
CA ALA A 89 7.70 -17.26 6.57
C ALA A 89 7.68 -15.74 6.30
N LYS A 90 7.49 -15.31 5.05
CA LYS A 90 7.46 -13.89 4.69
C LYS A 90 6.04 -13.39 4.51
N LEU A 91 5.66 -12.40 5.33
CA LEU A 91 4.43 -11.63 5.11
C LEU A 91 4.65 -10.70 3.91
N LEU A 92 3.73 -10.76 2.96
CA LEU A 92 3.73 -9.95 1.75
C LEU A 92 2.58 -8.95 1.80
N LEU A 93 2.86 -7.71 1.39
CA LEU A 93 1.82 -6.72 1.12
C LEU A 93 1.01 -7.12 -0.10
N ASP A 94 -0.27 -6.81 -0.05
CA ASP A 94 -1.11 -6.85 -1.23
C ASP A 94 -0.66 -5.74 -2.22
N PRO A 95 -0.27 -6.10 -3.45
CA PRO A 95 0.09 -5.10 -4.46
C PRO A 95 -1.03 -4.11 -4.77
N TYR A 96 -2.29 -4.49 -4.55
CA TYR A 96 -3.49 -3.69 -4.78
C TYR A 96 -4.07 -3.06 -3.51
N ALA A 97 -3.35 -3.11 -2.38
CA ALA A 97 -3.77 -2.43 -1.16
C ALA A 97 -3.96 -0.93 -1.40
N ARG A 98 -5.12 -0.40 -1.05
CA ARG A 98 -5.48 1.02 -1.18
C ARG A 98 -5.16 1.86 0.06
N ALA A 99 -4.84 1.20 1.16
CA ALA A 99 -4.28 1.80 2.36
C ALA A 99 -3.33 0.82 3.01
N ILE A 100 -2.28 1.36 3.64
CA ILE A 100 -1.22 0.58 4.29
C ILE A 100 -0.98 1.20 5.66
N GLU A 101 -0.94 0.36 6.69
CA GLU A 101 -0.64 0.73 8.07
C GLU A 101 0.65 0.08 8.55
N GLY A 102 1.38 0.80 9.39
CA GLY A 102 2.68 0.37 9.90
C GLY A 102 3.85 0.82 9.04
N GLN A 103 5.03 0.39 9.43
CA GLN A 103 6.30 0.74 8.77
C GLN A 103 7.17 -0.50 8.64
N VAL A 104 8.03 -0.53 7.62
CA VAL A 104 9.07 -1.55 7.50
C VAL A 104 10.09 -1.37 8.63
N ARG A 105 10.35 -2.44 9.37
CA ARG A 105 11.41 -2.52 10.38
C ARG A 105 12.54 -3.36 9.82
N PHE A 106 13.64 -2.71 9.44
CA PHE A 106 14.78 -3.39 8.85
C PHE A 106 15.43 -4.36 9.83
N GLY A 107 15.69 -5.59 9.38
CA GLY A 107 16.27 -6.65 10.13
C GLY A 107 16.45 -7.91 9.29
N PRO A 108 17.14 -8.95 9.80
CA PRO A 108 17.33 -10.22 9.11
C PRO A 108 16.01 -10.93 8.80
N GLU A 109 14.93 -10.60 9.50
CA GLU A 109 13.58 -11.14 9.30
C GLU A 109 13.01 -10.79 7.94
N LEU A 110 13.44 -9.66 7.33
CA LEU A 110 12.98 -9.26 5.99
C LEU A 110 13.68 -10.04 4.87
N LEU A 111 14.82 -10.67 5.15
CA LEU A 111 15.55 -11.40 4.12
C LEU A 111 14.79 -12.69 3.76
N GLY A 112 14.53 -12.89 2.46
CA GLY A 112 13.88 -14.09 1.95
C GLY A 112 14.75 -15.33 2.05
N HIS A 113 16.07 -15.14 2.08
CA HIS A 113 17.08 -16.21 2.20
C HIS A 113 17.67 -16.29 3.61
N ALA A 114 18.22 -17.44 3.96
CA ALA A 114 18.98 -17.60 5.20
C ALA A 114 20.32 -16.82 5.11
N THR A 115 20.72 -16.18 6.22
CA THR A 115 21.90 -15.30 6.24
C THR A 115 23.22 -16.04 6.01
N ASP A 116 23.26 -17.30 6.37
CA ASP A 116 24.43 -18.21 6.22
C ASP A 116 24.38 -19.04 4.93
N ASN A 117 23.20 -19.10 4.27
CA ASN A 117 23.03 -19.83 3.01
C ASN A 117 22.01 -19.12 2.09
N PRO A 118 22.47 -18.29 1.14
CA PRO A 118 21.57 -17.59 0.21
C PRO A 118 20.72 -18.50 -0.70
N SER A 119 21.08 -19.77 -0.82
CA SER A 119 20.32 -20.77 -1.59
C SER A 119 19.23 -21.45 -0.79
N ALA A 120 19.11 -21.18 0.51
CA ALA A 120 18.06 -21.70 1.37
C ALA A 120 17.09 -20.58 1.80
N PRO A 121 15.79 -20.87 1.99
CA PRO A 121 14.83 -19.89 2.50
C PRO A 121 15.14 -19.55 3.97
N SER A 122 14.94 -18.29 4.33
CA SER A 122 15.03 -17.84 5.72
C SER A 122 13.87 -18.40 6.55
N PRO A 123 14.12 -19.02 7.72
CA PRO A 123 13.05 -19.49 8.60
C PRO A 123 12.43 -18.39 9.46
N LEU A 124 13.01 -17.18 9.47
CA LEU A 124 12.58 -16.08 10.31
C LEU A 124 11.24 -15.51 9.80
N ASP A 125 10.28 -15.33 10.69
CA ASP A 125 9.00 -14.70 10.35
C ASP A 125 9.16 -13.19 10.21
N SER A 126 8.58 -12.60 9.14
CA SER A 126 8.66 -11.17 8.87
C SER A 126 7.44 -10.38 9.29
N ALA A 127 6.40 -10.97 9.88
CA ALA A 127 5.12 -10.29 10.13
C ALA A 127 5.25 -9.03 10.99
N ASP A 128 6.11 -9.05 12.01
CA ASP A 128 6.33 -7.89 12.89
C ASP A 128 7.24 -6.80 12.26
N HIS A 129 7.82 -7.12 11.11
CA HIS A 129 8.75 -6.24 10.38
C HIS A 129 8.12 -5.61 9.13
N MET A 130 6.92 -6.06 8.75
CA MET A 130 6.21 -5.59 7.55
C MET A 130 4.99 -4.75 7.90
N PRO A 131 4.74 -3.67 7.15
CA PRO A 131 3.44 -3.00 7.20
C PRO A 131 2.35 -3.92 6.62
N ARG A 132 1.10 -3.59 6.89
CA ARG A 132 -0.07 -4.39 6.54
C ARG A 132 -1.01 -3.60 5.65
N GLY A 133 -1.70 -4.26 4.73
CA GLY A 133 -2.82 -3.68 4.01
C GLY A 133 -3.99 -3.42 4.94
N VAL A 134 -4.80 -2.42 4.62
CA VAL A 134 -6.03 -2.09 5.37
C VAL A 134 -7.21 -2.26 4.44
N VAL A 135 -8.21 -3.03 4.87
CA VAL A 135 -9.49 -3.13 4.17
C VAL A 135 -10.19 -1.77 4.23
N LEU A 136 -10.52 -1.20 3.09
CA LEU A 136 -11.27 0.05 3.00
C LEU A 136 -12.73 -0.18 2.63
N ALA A 137 -13.60 0.68 3.13
CA ALA A 137 -14.97 0.74 2.64
C ALA A 137 -14.98 1.02 1.13
N SER A 138 -15.95 0.45 0.43
CA SER A 138 -16.20 0.79 -0.97
C SER A 138 -16.64 2.24 -1.06
N ALA A 139 -15.91 3.04 -1.83
CA ALA A 139 -16.26 4.43 -2.11
C ALA A 139 -16.82 4.55 -3.53
N PRO A 140 -17.82 5.39 -3.75
CA PRO A 140 -18.31 5.66 -5.10
C PRO A 140 -17.19 6.31 -5.94
N ALA A 141 -17.18 6.02 -7.24
CA ALA A 141 -16.27 6.68 -8.16
C ALA A 141 -16.51 8.21 -8.15
N PRO A 142 -15.44 9.03 -8.27
CA PRO A 142 -15.62 10.47 -8.41
C PRO A 142 -16.52 10.81 -9.62
N THR A 143 -17.54 11.62 -9.40
CA THR A 143 -18.50 12.03 -10.45
C THR A 143 -18.10 13.32 -11.15
N ALA A 144 -17.05 14.00 -10.70
CA ALA A 144 -16.59 15.26 -11.28
C ALA A 144 -16.09 15.05 -12.72
N SER A 145 -16.56 15.89 -13.64
CA SER A 145 -16.04 15.93 -15.00
C SER A 145 -14.58 16.38 -15.00
N ARG A 146 -13.76 15.72 -15.79
CA ARG A 146 -12.36 16.15 -15.97
C ARG A 146 -12.31 17.30 -16.97
N PRO A 147 -11.49 18.35 -16.71
CA PRO A 147 -11.24 19.38 -17.71
C PRO A 147 -10.70 18.76 -19.00
N GLN A 148 -11.11 19.32 -20.15
CA GLN A 148 -10.67 18.87 -21.46
C GLN A 148 -9.76 19.98 -22.04
N HIS A 149 -8.45 19.87 -21.81
CA HIS A 149 -7.44 20.75 -22.40
C HIS A 149 -6.69 20.01 -23.50
N ALA A 150 -6.48 20.67 -24.64
CA ALA A 150 -5.58 20.15 -25.66
C ALA A 150 -4.14 20.19 -25.14
N LEU A 151 -3.32 19.20 -25.52
CA LEU A 151 -1.93 19.14 -25.07
C LEU A 151 -1.15 20.40 -25.41
N ALA A 152 -1.41 21.00 -26.59
CA ALA A 152 -0.77 22.24 -27.05
C ALA A 152 -1.10 23.46 -26.17
N ASP A 153 -2.22 23.42 -25.44
CA ASP A 153 -2.68 24.51 -24.55
C ASP A 153 -2.43 24.18 -23.07
N SER A 154 -1.75 23.07 -22.80
CA SER A 154 -1.52 22.61 -21.44
C SER A 154 -0.30 23.27 -20.82
N ILE A 155 -0.43 23.71 -19.57
CA ILE A 155 0.65 24.13 -18.69
C ILE A 155 0.74 23.10 -17.57
N ILE A 156 1.80 22.27 -17.61
CA ILE A 156 2.06 21.22 -16.62
C ILE A 156 2.99 21.80 -15.55
N TYR A 157 2.62 21.67 -14.30
CA TYR A 157 3.40 22.12 -13.16
C TYR A 157 3.77 20.94 -12.28
N GLU A 158 5.05 20.57 -12.29
CA GLU A 158 5.56 19.50 -11.44
C GLU A 158 5.80 20.00 -10.00
N VAL A 159 5.28 19.27 -9.02
CA VAL A 159 5.41 19.65 -7.61
C VAL A 159 5.73 18.45 -6.71
N HIS A 160 6.54 18.70 -5.69
CA HIS A 160 6.64 17.81 -4.55
C HIS A 160 5.56 18.17 -3.54
N LEU A 161 4.66 17.23 -3.22
CA LEU A 161 3.48 17.47 -2.38
C LEU A 161 3.84 18.18 -1.06
N ARG A 162 4.83 17.66 -0.32
CA ARG A 162 5.28 18.25 0.94
C ARG A 162 5.98 19.59 0.73
N GLY A 163 6.86 19.67 -0.27
CA GLY A 163 7.68 20.88 -0.52
C GLY A 163 6.85 22.08 -0.91
N PHE A 164 5.77 21.88 -1.70
CA PHE A 164 4.97 22.95 -2.27
C PHE A 164 4.32 23.86 -1.21
N THR A 165 3.85 23.29 -0.12
CA THR A 165 3.16 24.07 0.93
C THR A 165 3.92 24.14 2.26
N ALA A 166 5.07 23.50 2.40
CA ALA A 166 5.82 23.42 3.67
C ALA A 166 6.13 24.80 4.30
N ALA A 167 6.42 25.79 3.47
CA ALA A 167 6.73 27.17 3.90
C ALA A 167 5.68 28.19 3.43
N HIS A 168 4.51 27.74 2.93
CA HIS A 168 3.49 28.65 2.39
C HIS A 168 2.86 29.51 3.52
N PRO A 169 2.95 30.86 3.47
CA PRO A 169 2.51 31.71 4.56
C PRO A 169 1.01 31.62 4.86
N ASP A 170 0.19 31.50 3.80
CA ASP A 170 -1.28 31.55 3.87
C ASP A 170 -1.92 30.17 4.04
N VAL A 171 -1.12 29.08 4.07
CA VAL A 171 -1.61 27.75 4.40
C VAL A 171 -1.47 27.55 5.92
N PRO A 172 -2.55 27.13 6.63
CA PRO A 172 -2.49 26.86 8.07
C PRO A 172 -1.34 25.91 8.42
N PRO A 173 -0.54 26.19 9.46
CA PRO A 173 0.65 25.40 9.79
C PRO A 173 0.42 23.90 9.89
N GLN A 174 -0.72 23.48 10.45
CA GLN A 174 -1.10 22.06 10.60
C GLN A 174 -1.38 21.35 9.27
N LEU A 175 -1.69 22.08 8.19
CA LEU A 175 -1.94 21.53 6.85
C LEU A 175 -0.72 21.59 5.95
N ARG A 176 0.31 22.35 6.29
CA ARG A 176 1.50 22.51 5.45
C ARG A 176 2.19 21.18 5.17
N GLY A 177 2.54 20.94 3.90
CA GLY A 177 3.19 19.71 3.46
C GLY A 177 2.32 18.46 3.55
N THR A 178 0.99 18.60 3.49
CA THR A 178 0.02 17.50 3.47
C THR A 178 -0.87 17.56 2.23
N TYR A 179 -1.64 16.49 1.96
CA TYR A 179 -2.67 16.49 0.91
C TYR A 179 -3.66 17.64 1.09
N ALA A 180 -4.12 17.88 2.33
CA ALA A 180 -5.03 18.97 2.65
C ALA A 180 -4.38 20.36 2.43
N GLY A 181 -3.07 20.48 2.65
CA GLY A 181 -2.32 21.69 2.36
C GLY A 181 -2.24 21.98 0.85
N LEU A 182 -2.00 20.96 0.03
CA LEU A 182 -2.03 21.12 -1.44
C LEU A 182 -3.43 21.49 -1.94
N ALA A 183 -4.49 20.94 -1.34
CA ALA A 183 -5.88 21.26 -1.66
C ALA A 183 -6.39 22.55 -1.01
N HIS A 184 -5.56 23.24 -0.22
CA HIS A 184 -5.95 24.51 0.40
C HIS A 184 -6.12 25.63 -0.62
N GLU A 185 -7.11 26.50 -0.41
CA GLU A 185 -7.47 27.59 -1.34
C GLU A 185 -6.27 28.45 -1.75
N ALA A 186 -5.39 28.80 -0.82
CA ALA A 186 -4.20 29.61 -1.12
C ALA A 186 -3.26 28.93 -2.13
N ALA A 187 -3.06 27.60 -2.00
CA ALA A 187 -2.26 26.82 -2.93
C ALA A 187 -2.94 26.69 -4.31
N LEU A 188 -4.24 26.38 -4.33
CA LEU A 188 -5.01 26.27 -5.56
C LEU A 188 -5.05 27.61 -6.32
N ASN A 189 -5.31 28.73 -5.65
CA ASN A 189 -5.33 30.05 -6.24
C ASN A 189 -3.97 30.46 -6.85
N HIS A 190 -2.87 30.01 -6.29
CA HIS A 190 -1.54 30.22 -6.88
C HIS A 190 -1.43 29.51 -8.24
N LEU A 191 -1.78 28.22 -8.30
CA LEU A 191 -1.76 27.43 -9.54
C LEU A 191 -2.71 28.00 -10.61
N VAL A 192 -3.91 28.39 -10.20
CA VAL A 192 -4.90 29.01 -11.12
C VAL A 192 -4.39 30.33 -11.70
N ARG A 193 -3.79 31.21 -10.88
CA ARG A 193 -3.20 32.47 -11.36
C ARG A 193 -2.04 32.27 -12.33
N LEU A 194 -1.29 31.16 -12.22
CA LEU A 194 -0.25 30.81 -13.17
C LEU A 194 -0.80 30.20 -14.46
N GLY A 195 -2.11 29.91 -14.53
CA GLY A 195 -2.74 29.25 -15.67
C GLY A 195 -2.43 27.76 -15.78
N VAL A 196 -2.02 27.13 -14.68
CA VAL A 196 -1.72 25.69 -14.63
C VAL A 196 -2.96 24.88 -14.96
N THR A 197 -2.87 23.97 -15.94
CA THR A 197 -3.96 23.09 -16.38
C THR A 197 -3.81 21.67 -15.87
N ALA A 198 -2.56 21.26 -15.51
CA ALA A 198 -2.26 19.96 -14.95
C ALA A 198 -1.19 20.07 -13.87
N VAL A 199 -1.39 19.38 -12.75
CA VAL A 199 -0.37 19.23 -11.70
C VAL A 199 0.21 17.83 -11.80
N GLU A 200 1.53 17.76 -11.98
CA GLU A 200 2.31 16.52 -11.94
C GLU A 200 2.91 16.36 -10.55
N LEU A 201 2.45 15.35 -9.82
CA LEU A 201 2.95 15.12 -8.47
C LEU A 201 4.19 14.21 -8.52
N LEU A 202 5.28 14.62 -7.87
CA LEU A 202 6.32 13.69 -7.45
C LEU A 202 5.67 12.57 -6.60
N PRO A 203 6.31 11.38 -6.47
CA PRO A 203 5.62 10.21 -5.94
C PRO A 203 4.86 10.46 -4.64
N VAL A 204 3.58 10.14 -4.66
CA VAL A 204 2.66 10.25 -3.50
C VAL A 204 2.17 8.88 -3.04
N HIS A 205 2.70 7.82 -3.63
CA HIS A 205 2.42 6.43 -3.25
C HIS A 205 3.11 6.08 -1.94
N GLN A 206 2.57 5.09 -1.23
CA GLN A 206 3.21 4.59 -0.03
C GLN A 206 4.63 4.09 -0.34
N ASN A 207 5.61 4.66 0.35
CA ASN A 207 7.03 4.39 0.13
C ASN A 207 7.74 4.10 1.45
N VAL A 208 8.94 3.53 1.36
CA VAL A 208 9.81 3.17 2.49
C VAL A 208 11.13 3.92 2.35
N PRO A 209 11.59 4.66 3.36
CA PRO A 209 12.95 5.17 3.38
C PRO A 209 13.97 4.03 3.37
N GLU A 210 15.12 4.26 2.77
CA GLU A 210 16.26 3.35 2.81
C GLU A 210 16.77 3.20 4.25
N GLU A 211 17.24 2.00 4.58
CA GLU A 211 17.72 1.68 5.93
C GLU A 211 18.79 2.65 6.42
N PHE A 212 19.73 3.05 5.55
CA PHE A 212 20.82 3.97 5.91
C PHE A 212 20.31 5.39 6.24
N LEU A 213 19.18 5.81 5.65
CA LEU A 213 18.52 7.09 5.98
C LEU A 213 17.87 7.00 7.36
N ILE A 214 17.14 5.92 7.63
CA ILE A 214 16.49 5.69 8.93
C ILE A 214 17.52 5.69 10.06
N ARG A 215 18.66 4.99 9.88
CA ARG A 215 19.76 4.96 10.86
C ARG A 215 20.35 6.36 11.14
N ARG A 216 20.17 7.33 10.25
CA ARG A 216 20.59 8.73 10.40
C ARG A 216 19.48 9.67 10.86
N GLY A 217 18.29 9.14 11.18
CA GLY A 217 17.11 9.97 11.51
C GLY A 217 16.55 10.75 10.32
N LEU A 218 16.84 10.32 9.09
CA LEU A 218 16.39 10.92 7.84
C LEU A 218 15.27 10.07 7.21
N THR A 219 14.59 10.62 6.22
CA THR A 219 13.58 9.93 5.42
C THR A 219 13.86 10.11 3.93
N ASN A 220 13.32 9.25 3.10
CA ASN A 220 13.33 9.44 1.66
C ASN A 220 12.40 10.60 1.29
N TYR A 221 12.97 11.74 0.87
CA TYR A 221 12.20 12.93 0.54
C TYR A 221 11.45 12.81 -0.78
N TRP A 222 12.06 12.17 -1.78
CA TRP A 222 11.51 12.10 -3.12
C TRP A 222 10.38 11.06 -3.31
N GLY A 223 10.33 10.03 -2.45
CA GLY A 223 9.29 9.01 -2.47
C GLY A 223 9.42 7.93 -3.55
N TYR A 224 10.58 7.81 -4.22
CA TYR A 224 10.78 6.83 -5.31
C TYR A 224 11.00 5.38 -4.86
N ASN A 225 10.92 5.08 -3.58
CA ASN A 225 10.97 3.73 -2.99
C ASN A 225 9.56 3.19 -2.71
N THR A 226 8.71 3.15 -3.71
CA THR A 226 7.30 2.75 -3.58
C THR A 226 7.17 1.28 -3.20
N ILE A 227 6.32 0.99 -2.21
CA ILE A 227 5.92 -0.37 -1.79
C ILE A 227 4.43 -0.66 -2.02
N GLY A 228 3.62 0.37 -2.33
CA GLY A 228 2.20 0.22 -2.59
C GLY A 228 1.71 1.29 -3.57
N PHE A 229 1.58 0.92 -4.86
CA PHE A 229 1.23 1.86 -5.92
C PHE A 229 -0.23 2.37 -5.88
N PHE A 230 -1.12 1.67 -5.17
CA PHE A 230 -2.53 2.06 -5.03
C PHE A 230 -2.85 2.71 -3.68
N ALA A 231 -1.87 2.75 -2.76
CA ALA A 231 -2.03 3.39 -1.46
C ALA A 231 -1.35 4.76 -1.45
N PRO A 232 -2.03 5.84 -1.04
CA PRO A 232 -1.40 7.13 -0.82
C PRO A 232 -0.44 7.04 0.37
N HIS A 233 0.68 7.80 0.31
CA HIS A 233 1.64 7.83 1.40
C HIS A 233 1.03 8.43 2.68
N ALA A 234 0.90 7.60 3.72
CA ALA A 234 0.23 7.98 4.97
C ALA A 234 0.88 9.19 5.66
N GLY A 235 2.22 9.37 5.54
CA GLY A 235 2.95 10.49 6.10
C GLY A 235 2.61 11.87 5.52
N TYR A 236 1.84 11.93 4.43
CA TYR A 236 1.29 13.16 3.86
C TYR A 236 -0.15 13.45 4.28
N SER A 237 -0.77 12.58 5.09
CA SER A 237 -2.08 12.84 5.67
C SER A 237 -1.99 13.90 6.76
N ALA A 238 -2.93 14.84 6.80
CA ALA A 238 -3.06 15.80 7.90
C ALA A 238 -3.43 15.10 9.22
N ALA A 239 -4.22 14.02 9.18
CA ALA A 239 -4.61 13.22 10.34
C ALA A 239 -3.43 12.45 10.97
N ALA A 240 -2.40 12.12 10.19
CA ALA A 240 -1.21 11.44 10.72
C ALA A 240 -0.29 12.37 11.55
N ARG A 241 -0.57 13.67 11.59
CA ARG A 241 0.19 14.69 12.30
C ARG A 241 -0.54 15.29 13.50
N ALA A 242 -1.79 14.90 13.70
CA ALA A 242 -2.61 15.25 14.86
C ALA A 242 -2.47 14.21 15.97
#